data_9d44cafdf4ff313ef5bc53c08144fb38
#
_entry.id   9d44cafdf4ff313ef5bc53c08144fb38
#
_cell.length_a   1.000
_cell.length_b   1.000
_cell.length_c   1.000
_cell.angle_alpha   90.00
_cell.angle_beta   90.00
_cell.angle_gamma   90.00
#
_symmetry.space_group_name_H-M   'P 1'
#
loop_
_entity.id
_entity.type
_entity.pdbx_description
1 polymer ?
#
loop_
_entity_poly.entity_id
_entity_poly.type
_entity_poly.pdbx_seq_one_letter_code
_entity_poly.pdbx_strand_id
1 'polypeptide(L)'
;MANFTAADVKALREQTGAGMMDVKKALTEADGDAEKALEIIRLKGLKSLSKREGRQASAGLLAAQTDGTVGVLVEVNSETDFVAKNQKFIDFSNEVLAAAVASGAADLDALLAAPMGEGTVKDRLDAFAAVIGEKLQIGRIVRVEGENVDLYLHQTNPDLPPQVGVFVVTDAAGKSVAHDIAMHVAAYMPAYLDRDSVPADVLDKERATLEKITLEEGKPANIVPKIVEGRLNAFYKDNCLVDQAYARDPSKSVGQILKEAGATVTNFVRVHVGA
;
A
#
# COMPACT_ATOMS: atom_id res chain seq x y z
N MET A 1 -1.74 -14.79 -45.95
CA MET A 1 -1.27 -13.50 -45.38
C MET A 1 -2.11 -13.24 -44.13
N ALA A 2 -1.55 -12.64 -43.12
CA ALA A 2 -2.34 -12.37 -41.90
C ALA A 2 -3.47 -11.38 -42.23
N ASN A 3 -4.73 -11.71 -41.88
CA ASN A 3 -5.91 -10.90 -42.14
C ASN A 3 -6.06 -9.70 -41.14
N PHE A 4 -4.95 -9.21 -40.56
CA PHE A 4 -4.93 -8.09 -39.63
C PHE A 4 -3.69 -7.22 -39.83
N THR A 5 -3.77 -5.96 -39.42
CA THR A 5 -2.73 -4.94 -39.54
C THR A 5 -2.02 -4.67 -38.20
N ALA A 6 -0.93 -3.92 -38.22
CA ALA A 6 -0.29 -3.42 -37.01
C ALA A 6 -1.20 -2.50 -36.20
N ALA A 7 -2.13 -1.80 -36.84
CA ALA A 7 -3.14 -0.98 -36.19
C ALA A 7 -4.14 -1.82 -35.39
N ASP A 8 -4.55 -2.97 -35.93
CA ASP A 8 -5.45 -3.89 -35.22
C ASP A 8 -4.77 -4.50 -33.98
N VAL A 9 -3.48 -4.85 -34.10
CA VAL A 9 -2.68 -5.30 -32.93
C VAL A 9 -2.61 -4.21 -31.87
N LYS A 10 -2.35 -2.96 -32.30
CA LYS A 10 -2.30 -1.81 -31.38
C LYS A 10 -3.64 -1.58 -30.71
N ALA A 11 -4.74 -1.54 -31.47
CA ALA A 11 -6.08 -1.31 -30.96
C ALA A 11 -6.50 -2.41 -29.93
N LEU A 12 -6.28 -3.67 -30.25
CA LEU A 12 -6.62 -4.77 -29.36
C LEU A 12 -5.73 -4.79 -28.11
N ARG A 13 -4.45 -4.38 -28.23
CA ARG A 13 -3.56 -4.20 -27.08
C ARG A 13 -4.03 -3.04 -26.19
N GLU A 14 -4.40 -1.90 -26.76
CA GLU A 14 -4.96 -0.77 -26.01
C GLU A 14 -6.29 -1.14 -25.33
N GLN A 15 -7.10 -1.94 -26.02
CA GLN A 15 -8.36 -2.44 -25.48
C GLN A 15 -8.17 -3.45 -24.32
N THR A 16 -7.15 -4.28 -24.36
CA THR A 16 -6.98 -5.39 -23.40
C THR A 16 -5.90 -5.12 -22.35
N GLY A 17 -4.85 -4.37 -22.69
CA GLY A 17 -3.63 -4.27 -21.88
C GLY A 17 -2.70 -5.49 -22.04
N ALA A 18 -3.07 -6.50 -22.84
CA ALA A 18 -2.29 -7.70 -23.05
C ALA A 18 -0.95 -7.43 -23.77
N GLY A 19 0.03 -8.33 -23.61
CA GLY A 19 1.32 -8.25 -24.29
C GLY A 19 1.19 -8.26 -25.82
N MET A 20 2.00 -7.46 -26.51
CA MET A 20 1.94 -7.31 -27.98
C MET A 20 2.03 -8.65 -28.70
N MET A 21 2.90 -9.56 -28.25
CA MET A 21 3.09 -10.87 -28.87
C MET A 21 1.90 -11.81 -28.65
N ASP A 22 1.22 -11.68 -27.50
CA ASP A 22 0.04 -12.50 -27.19
C ASP A 22 -1.15 -12.02 -28.01
N VAL A 23 -1.33 -10.70 -28.15
CA VAL A 23 -2.34 -10.12 -29.05
C VAL A 23 -2.09 -10.55 -30.50
N LYS A 24 -0.85 -10.46 -31.01
CA LYS A 24 -0.51 -10.88 -32.36
C LYS A 24 -0.79 -12.37 -32.61
N LYS A 25 -0.43 -13.23 -31.65
CA LYS A 25 -0.72 -14.67 -31.72
C LYS A 25 -2.22 -14.94 -31.73
N ALA A 26 -2.97 -14.27 -30.86
CA ALA A 26 -4.43 -14.41 -30.77
C ALA A 26 -5.12 -13.97 -32.07
N LEU A 27 -4.74 -12.82 -32.63
CA LEU A 27 -5.25 -12.35 -33.93
C LEU A 27 -4.90 -13.31 -35.07
N THR A 28 -3.70 -13.90 -35.07
CA THR A 28 -3.32 -14.92 -36.05
C THR A 28 -4.21 -16.16 -35.96
N GLU A 29 -4.48 -16.64 -34.74
CA GLU A 29 -5.32 -17.82 -34.46
C GLU A 29 -6.80 -17.54 -34.73
N ALA A 30 -7.24 -16.30 -34.55
CA ALA A 30 -8.59 -15.81 -34.82
C ALA A 30 -8.80 -15.38 -36.29
N ASP A 31 -7.80 -15.55 -37.15
CA ASP A 31 -7.83 -15.08 -38.57
C ASP A 31 -8.20 -13.60 -38.74
N GLY A 32 -7.75 -12.76 -37.79
CA GLY A 32 -7.97 -11.31 -37.78
C GLY A 32 -9.27 -10.85 -37.07
N ASP A 33 -10.09 -11.78 -36.59
CA ASP A 33 -11.32 -11.47 -35.83
C ASP A 33 -10.95 -11.02 -34.40
N ALA A 34 -11.22 -9.74 -34.08
CA ALA A 34 -10.84 -9.14 -32.83
C ALA A 34 -11.62 -9.72 -31.62
N GLU A 35 -12.91 -10.08 -31.78
CA GLU A 35 -13.72 -10.65 -30.70
C GLU A 35 -13.23 -12.06 -30.34
N LYS A 36 -12.97 -12.90 -31.36
CA LYS A 36 -12.39 -14.23 -31.14
C LYS A 36 -10.97 -14.14 -30.57
N ALA A 37 -10.17 -13.18 -31.00
CA ALA A 37 -8.84 -12.97 -30.46
C ALA A 37 -8.89 -12.60 -28.97
N LEU A 38 -9.85 -11.75 -28.56
CA LEU A 38 -10.09 -11.42 -27.16
C LEU A 38 -10.45 -12.66 -26.33
N GLU A 39 -11.35 -13.50 -26.83
CA GLU A 39 -11.73 -14.76 -26.18
C GLU A 39 -10.55 -15.71 -26.03
N ILE A 40 -9.71 -15.84 -27.09
CA ILE A 40 -8.48 -16.64 -27.06
C ILE A 40 -7.50 -16.14 -26.00
N ILE A 41 -7.30 -14.81 -25.92
CA ILE A 41 -6.43 -14.19 -24.89
C ILE A 41 -6.96 -14.55 -23.49
N ARG A 42 -8.26 -14.39 -23.26
CA ARG A 42 -8.90 -14.69 -21.97
C ARG A 42 -8.75 -16.17 -21.59
N LEU A 43 -9.07 -17.08 -22.48
CA LEU A 43 -9.02 -18.55 -22.22
C LEU A 43 -7.59 -19.03 -21.96
N LYS A 44 -6.61 -18.56 -22.75
CA LYS A 44 -5.20 -18.89 -22.54
C LYS A 44 -4.67 -18.31 -21.25
N GLY A 45 -5.08 -17.08 -20.92
CA GLY A 45 -4.74 -16.42 -19.68
C GLY A 45 -5.23 -17.18 -18.45
N LEU A 46 -6.51 -17.57 -18.42
CA LEU A 46 -7.09 -18.36 -17.33
C LEU A 46 -6.36 -19.70 -17.11
N LYS A 47 -6.03 -20.43 -18.17
CA LYS A 47 -5.25 -21.68 -18.08
C LYS A 47 -3.83 -21.50 -17.56
N SER A 48 -3.30 -20.29 -17.60
CA SER A 48 -1.93 -19.98 -17.14
C SER A 48 -1.86 -19.34 -15.75
N LEU A 49 -3.00 -19.04 -15.11
CA LEU A 49 -3.02 -18.42 -13.77
C LEU A 49 -2.27 -19.27 -12.74
N SER A 50 -2.57 -20.57 -12.66
CA SER A 50 -1.92 -21.49 -11.71
C SER A 50 -0.40 -21.55 -11.88
N LYS A 51 0.11 -21.38 -13.10
CA LYS A 51 1.55 -21.35 -13.37
C LYS A 51 2.23 -20.07 -12.87
N ARG A 52 1.46 -19.03 -12.58
CA ARG A 52 1.95 -17.73 -12.11
C ARG A 52 1.83 -17.58 -10.60
N GLU A 53 1.13 -18.45 -9.88
CA GLU A 53 0.92 -18.36 -8.42
C GLU A 53 2.22 -18.20 -7.65
N GLY A 54 3.28 -18.93 -8.04
CA GLY A 54 4.61 -18.86 -7.41
C GLY A 54 5.46 -17.64 -7.76
N ARG A 55 4.99 -16.74 -8.66
CA ARG A 55 5.75 -15.53 -9.00
C ARG A 55 5.57 -14.46 -7.94
N GLN A 56 6.55 -13.55 -7.84
CA GLN A 56 6.45 -12.38 -6.98
C GLN A 56 5.70 -11.25 -7.70
N ALA A 57 4.78 -10.60 -6.99
CA ALA A 57 4.08 -9.39 -7.43
C ALA A 57 4.35 -8.30 -6.39
N SER A 58 5.49 -7.61 -6.54
CA SER A 58 5.98 -6.58 -5.60
C SER A 58 5.84 -5.15 -6.14
N ALA A 59 5.55 -4.99 -7.43
CA ALA A 59 5.09 -3.72 -7.99
C ALA A 59 3.59 -3.56 -7.72
N GLY A 60 3.01 -2.40 -8.08
CA GLY A 60 1.58 -2.17 -7.89
C GLY A 60 1.26 -0.73 -7.53
N LEU A 61 0.10 -0.52 -6.92
CA LEU A 61 -0.37 0.78 -6.45
C LEU A 61 -1.22 0.67 -5.20
N LEU A 62 -1.42 1.81 -4.56
CA LEU A 62 -2.41 2.00 -3.50
C LEU A 62 -3.59 2.81 -4.06
N ALA A 63 -4.79 2.27 -3.91
CA ALA A 63 -6.02 3.02 -4.08
C ALA A 63 -6.64 3.26 -2.70
N ALA A 64 -6.99 4.50 -2.38
CA ALA A 64 -7.52 4.84 -1.07
C ALA A 64 -8.49 6.02 -1.13
N GLN A 65 -9.43 6.05 -0.21
CA GLN A 65 -10.34 7.19 0.02
C GLN A 65 -10.70 7.34 1.49
N THR A 66 -11.17 8.52 1.85
CA THR A 66 -11.80 8.78 3.13
C THR A 66 -13.03 9.67 2.95
N ASP A 67 -14.03 9.49 3.80
CA ASP A 67 -15.17 10.40 3.94
C ASP A 67 -14.97 11.40 5.11
N GLY A 68 -13.81 11.37 5.75
CA GLY A 68 -13.47 12.18 6.91
C GLY A 68 -13.65 11.45 8.25
N THR A 69 -14.38 10.35 8.29
CA THR A 69 -14.63 9.52 9.48
C THR A 69 -14.21 8.06 9.27
N VAL A 70 -14.29 7.59 8.05
CA VAL A 70 -13.87 6.26 7.64
C VAL A 70 -12.85 6.38 6.52
N GLY A 71 -11.71 5.71 6.64
CA GLY A 71 -10.70 5.57 5.61
C GLY A 71 -10.60 4.13 5.14
N VAL A 72 -10.53 3.92 3.83
CA VAL A 72 -10.31 2.60 3.21
C VAL A 72 -9.16 2.70 2.22
N LEU A 73 -8.24 1.75 2.28
CA LEU A 73 -7.10 1.61 1.37
C LEU A 73 -6.99 0.16 0.93
N VAL A 74 -6.75 -0.03 -0.36
CA VAL A 74 -6.40 -1.33 -0.93
C VAL A 74 -5.06 -1.26 -1.63
N GLU A 75 -4.23 -2.28 -1.44
CA GLU A 75 -3.00 -2.50 -2.18
C GLU A 75 -3.27 -3.53 -3.27
N VAL A 76 -3.05 -3.12 -4.53
CA VAL A 76 -3.17 -4.02 -5.69
C VAL A 76 -1.79 -4.17 -6.32
N ASN A 77 -1.30 -5.41 -6.37
CA ASN A 77 0.05 -5.72 -6.81
C ASN A 77 0.07 -6.35 -8.20
N SER A 78 1.16 -6.08 -8.92
CA SER A 78 1.54 -6.64 -10.22
C SER A 78 2.99 -7.12 -10.20
N GLU A 79 3.40 -7.90 -11.21
CA GLU A 79 4.80 -8.31 -11.34
C GLU A 79 5.71 -7.13 -11.70
N THR A 80 5.21 -6.20 -12.54
CA THR A 80 6.00 -5.09 -13.09
C THR A 80 5.38 -3.72 -12.86
N ASP A 81 6.22 -2.69 -12.84
CA ASP A 81 5.81 -1.28 -12.83
C ASP A 81 5.13 -0.85 -14.14
N PHE A 82 5.41 -1.54 -15.25
CA PHE A 82 4.72 -1.30 -16.53
C PHE A 82 3.22 -1.55 -16.42
N VAL A 83 2.82 -2.60 -15.69
CA VAL A 83 1.41 -2.86 -15.40
C VAL A 83 0.88 -1.88 -14.37
N ALA A 84 1.64 -1.57 -13.31
CA ALA A 84 1.22 -0.64 -12.27
C ALA A 84 0.83 0.75 -12.79
N LYS A 85 1.49 1.25 -13.84
CA LYS A 85 1.17 2.54 -14.50
C LYS A 85 0.15 2.46 -15.64
N ASN A 86 -0.33 1.26 -15.97
CA ASN A 86 -1.36 1.10 -17.00
C ASN A 86 -2.70 1.61 -16.49
N GLN A 87 -3.37 2.48 -17.29
CA GLN A 87 -4.64 3.08 -16.89
C GLN A 87 -5.70 2.03 -16.51
N LYS A 88 -5.77 0.91 -17.22
CA LYS A 88 -6.72 -0.16 -16.91
C LYS A 88 -6.44 -0.84 -15.57
N PHE A 89 -5.17 -0.94 -15.17
CA PHE A 89 -4.81 -1.45 -13.85
C PHE A 89 -5.19 -0.45 -12.76
N ILE A 90 -5.01 0.85 -13.02
CA ILE A 90 -5.44 1.93 -12.12
C ILE A 90 -6.97 1.93 -11.98
N ASP A 91 -7.70 1.83 -13.09
CA ASP A 91 -9.17 1.79 -13.11
C ASP A 91 -9.68 0.55 -12.36
N PHE A 92 -9.11 -0.63 -12.63
CA PHE A 92 -9.43 -1.87 -11.91
C PHE A 92 -9.18 -1.72 -10.39
N SER A 93 -8.07 -1.12 -9.99
CA SER A 93 -7.74 -0.91 -8.58
C SER A 93 -8.74 0.02 -7.89
N ASN A 94 -9.24 1.03 -8.60
CA ASN A 94 -10.31 1.92 -8.12
C ASN A 94 -11.65 1.19 -8.00
N GLU A 95 -11.96 0.27 -8.93
CA GLU A 95 -13.15 -0.60 -8.83
C GLU A 95 -13.06 -1.51 -7.59
N VAL A 96 -11.87 -2.09 -7.31
CA VAL A 96 -11.63 -2.88 -6.10
C VAL A 96 -11.82 -2.04 -4.84
N LEU A 97 -11.30 -0.81 -4.81
CA LEU A 97 -11.51 0.13 -3.70
C LEU A 97 -13.01 0.41 -3.52
N ALA A 98 -13.75 0.69 -4.58
CA ALA A 98 -15.19 0.92 -4.51
C ALA A 98 -15.94 -0.30 -3.95
N ALA A 99 -15.57 -1.52 -4.34
CA ALA A 99 -16.12 -2.75 -3.78
C ALA A 99 -15.78 -2.91 -2.28
N ALA A 100 -14.54 -2.57 -1.86
CA ALA A 100 -14.12 -2.59 -0.47
C ALA A 100 -14.95 -1.64 0.40
N VAL A 101 -15.20 -0.43 -0.11
CA VAL A 101 -16.02 0.57 0.59
C VAL A 101 -17.48 0.14 0.68
N ALA A 102 -18.07 -0.31 -0.44
CA ALA A 102 -19.47 -0.70 -0.51
C ALA A 102 -19.79 -1.93 0.35
N SER A 103 -18.89 -2.90 0.39
CA SER A 103 -19.06 -4.13 1.18
C SER A 103 -18.75 -3.95 2.66
N GLY A 104 -17.99 -2.90 3.03
CA GLY A 104 -17.49 -2.75 4.39
C GLY A 104 -16.48 -3.84 4.78
N ALA A 105 -15.81 -4.48 3.80
CA ALA A 105 -14.86 -5.55 4.05
C ALA A 105 -13.79 -5.14 5.07
N ALA A 106 -13.58 -5.97 6.07
CA ALA A 106 -12.62 -5.73 7.15
C ALA A 106 -11.27 -6.45 6.93
N ASP A 107 -11.28 -7.47 6.09
CA ASP A 107 -10.12 -8.31 5.78
C ASP A 107 -10.08 -8.72 4.29
N LEU A 108 -8.98 -9.37 3.92
CA LEU A 108 -8.73 -9.76 2.53
C LEU A 108 -9.75 -10.78 2.01
N ASP A 109 -10.14 -11.74 2.84
CA ASP A 109 -11.07 -12.81 2.42
C ASP A 109 -12.45 -12.22 2.15
N ALA A 110 -12.92 -11.34 3.04
CA ALA A 110 -14.17 -10.61 2.85
C ALA A 110 -14.14 -9.73 1.58
N LEU A 111 -13.01 -9.05 1.32
CA LEU A 111 -12.85 -8.27 0.11
C LEU A 111 -12.86 -9.12 -1.16
N LEU A 112 -12.15 -10.24 -1.18
CA LEU A 112 -12.11 -11.13 -2.34
C LEU A 112 -13.48 -11.74 -2.67
N ALA A 113 -14.31 -11.96 -1.64
CA ALA A 113 -15.69 -12.44 -1.78
C ALA A 113 -16.71 -11.33 -2.08
N ALA A 114 -16.32 -10.06 -1.95
CA ALA A 114 -17.24 -8.93 -2.15
C ALA A 114 -17.74 -8.86 -3.60
N PRO A 115 -19.02 -8.46 -3.82
CA PRO A 115 -19.58 -8.29 -5.16
C PRO A 115 -18.82 -7.21 -5.96
N MET A 116 -18.52 -7.53 -7.23
CA MET A 116 -17.88 -6.60 -8.16
C MET A 116 -18.33 -6.91 -9.61
N GLY A 117 -19.24 -6.12 -10.15
CA GLY A 117 -19.86 -6.38 -11.44
C GLY A 117 -20.72 -7.65 -11.42
N GLU A 118 -20.53 -8.55 -12.39
CA GLU A 118 -21.27 -9.81 -12.50
C GLU A 118 -20.70 -10.96 -11.63
N GLY A 119 -19.68 -10.69 -10.80
CA GLY A 119 -19.03 -11.69 -9.98
C GLY A 119 -18.52 -11.12 -8.68
N THR A 120 -17.44 -11.70 -8.19
CA THR A 120 -16.71 -11.24 -7.01
C THR A 120 -15.44 -10.47 -7.40
N VAL A 121 -14.84 -9.78 -6.43
CA VAL A 121 -13.51 -9.16 -6.60
C VAL A 121 -12.50 -10.20 -7.07
N LYS A 122 -12.55 -11.43 -6.51
CA LYS A 122 -11.67 -12.54 -6.91
C LYS A 122 -11.88 -12.94 -8.38
N ASP A 123 -13.12 -13.07 -8.82
CA ASP A 123 -13.43 -13.43 -10.21
C ASP A 123 -12.93 -12.37 -11.19
N ARG A 124 -13.12 -11.10 -10.83
CA ARG A 124 -12.65 -9.96 -11.64
C ARG A 124 -11.13 -9.85 -11.67
N LEU A 125 -10.46 -10.11 -10.52
CA LEU A 125 -9.01 -10.16 -10.43
C LEU A 125 -8.43 -11.23 -11.34
N ASP A 126 -8.97 -12.45 -11.30
CA ASP A 126 -8.52 -13.58 -12.11
C ASP A 126 -8.74 -13.32 -13.62
N ALA A 127 -9.92 -12.78 -13.97
CA ALA A 127 -10.21 -12.42 -15.35
C ALA A 127 -9.26 -11.33 -15.88
N PHE A 128 -8.93 -10.33 -15.05
CA PHE A 128 -8.03 -9.26 -15.43
C PHE A 128 -6.58 -9.74 -15.52
N ALA A 129 -6.11 -10.55 -14.56
CA ALA A 129 -4.79 -11.19 -14.59
C ALA A 129 -4.59 -12.09 -15.81
N ALA A 130 -5.67 -12.79 -16.24
CA ALA A 130 -5.65 -13.62 -17.44
C ALA A 130 -5.37 -12.78 -18.71
N VAL A 131 -5.95 -11.59 -18.79
CA VAL A 131 -5.79 -10.68 -19.95
C VAL A 131 -4.44 -9.99 -19.93
N ILE A 132 -4.04 -9.44 -18.78
CA ILE A 132 -2.74 -8.74 -18.61
C ILE A 132 -1.56 -9.68 -18.85
N GLY A 133 -1.66 -10.93 -18.41
CA GLY A 133 -0.58 -11.91 -18.57
C GLY A 133 0.44 -11.91 -17.44
N GLU A 134 0.22 -11.14 -16.38
CA GLU A 134 1.02 -11.11 -15.15
C GLU A 134 0.25 -11.69 -13.96
N LYS A 135 0.97 -12.04 -12.90
CA LYS A 135 0.36 -12.29 -11.60
C LYS A 135 -0.14 -10.97 -11.04
N LEU A 136 -1.41 -10.92 -10.71
CA LEU A 136 -2.02 -9.83 -9.96
C LEU A 136 -2.51 -10.38 -8.62
N GLN A 137 -2.44 -9.57 -7.58
CA GLN A 137 -2.97 -9.93 -6.27
C GLN A 137 -3.45 -8.67 -5.53
N ILE A 138 -4.39 -8.86 -4.61
CA ILE A 138 -4.69 -7.86 -3.60
C ILE A 138 -3.76 -8.14 -2.43
N GLY A 139 -2.82 -7.24 -2.16
CA GLY A 139 -1.80 -7.41 -1.12
C GLY A 139 -2.39 -7.24 0.27
N ARG A 140 -3.17 -6.19 0.45
CA ARG A 140 -3.83 -5.89 1.72
C ARG A 140 -5.02 -4.94 1.55
N ILE A 141 -5.88 -4.96 2.55
CA ILE A 141 -6.91 -3.96 2.78
C ILE A 141 -6.66 -3.33 4.15
N VAL A 142 -6.88 -2.03 4.24
CA VAL A 142 -6.85 -1.28 5.50
C VAL A 142 -8.16 -0.53 5.62
N ARG A 143 -8.79 -0.62 6.79
CA ARG A 143 -9.95 0.17 7.17
C ARG A 143 -9.67 0.84 8.52
N VAL A 144 -9.85 2.15 8.60
CA VAL A 144 -9.70 2.94 9.83
C VAL A 144 -10.96 3.76 10.05
N GLU A 145 -11.29 3.98 11.30
CA GLU A 145 -12.47 4.77 11.71
C GLU A 145 -12.10 5.70 12.86
N GLY A 146 -12.69 6.88 12.90
CA GLY A 146 -12.49 7.84 13.98
C GLY A 146 -13.25 9.15 13.77
N GLU A 147 -13.11 10.09 14.71
CA GLU A 147 -13.76 11.41 14.62
C GLU A 147 -13.25 12.23 13.42
N ASN A 148 -11.96 12.09 13.10
CA ASN A 148 -11.34 12.68 11.94
C ASN A 148 -10.29 11.74 11.37
N VAL A 149 -10.44 11.35 10.12
CA VAL A 149 -9.53 10.48 9.36
C VAL A 149 -8.98 11.27 8.19
N ASP A 150 -7.69 11.57 8.22
CA ASP A 150 -6.97 12.19 7.11
C ASP A 150 -6.21 11.15 6.30
N LEU A 151 -6.14 11.37 4.99
CA LEU A 151 -5.45 10.52 4.03
C LEU A 151 -4.37 11.32 3.32
N TYR A 152 -3.16 10.78 3.29
CA TYR A 152 -2.08 11.23 2.43
C TYR A 152 -1.60 10.11 1.52
N LEU A 153 -1.58 10.37 0.23
CA LEU A 153 -1.02 9.48 -0.79
C LEU A 153 0.24 10.11 -1.38
N HIS A 154 1.34 9.35 -1.41
CA HIS A 154 2.63 9.83 -1.89
C HIS A 154 3.10 9.01 -3.10
N GLN A 155 3.47 9.71 -4.17
CA GLN A 155 4.13 9.16 -5.35
C GLN A 155 5.64 9.21 -5.14
N THR A 156 6.29 8.06 -5.13
CA THR A 156 7.77 7.97 -5.05
C THR A 156 8.43 8.22 -6.39
N ASN A 157 7.68 8.08 -7.48
CA ASN A 157 8.10 8.32 -8.86
C ASN A 157 6.95 9.02 -9.61
N PRO A 158 7.21 10.12 -10.36
CA PRO A 158 6.19 10.85 -11.11
C PRO A 158 5.42 10.00 -12.15
N ASP A 159 6.05 8.93 -12.66
CA ASP A 159 5.47 8.05 -13.66
C ASP A 159 4.61 6.92 -13.07
N LEU A 160 4.59 6.78 -11.75
CA LEU A 160 3.84 5.73 -11.05
C LEU A 160 2.67 6.31 -10.27
N PRO A 161 1.58 5.53 -10.08
CA PRO A 161 0.54 5.87 -9.11
C PRO A 161 1.11 5.93 -7.69
N PRO A 162 0.33 6.35 -6.67
CA PRO A 162 0.78 6.39 -5.29
C PRO A 162 1.33 5.05 -4.81
N GLN A 163 2.53 5.09 -4.20
CA GLN A 163 3.24 3.92 -3.68
C GLN A 163 3.22 3.89 -2.15
N VAL A 164 3.00 5.03 -1.50
CA VAL A 164 2.86 5.14 -0.06
C VAL A 164 1.51 5.76 0.26
N GLY A 165 0.78 5.14 1.17
CA GLY A 165 -0.49 5.63 1.71
C GLY A 165 -0.42 5.72 3.22
N VAL A 166 -0.93 6.82 3.76
CA VAL A 166 -0.96 7.06 5.21
C VAL A 166 -2.36 7.52 5.60
N PHE A 167 -2.93 6.83 6.59
CA PHE A 167 -4.04 7.38 7.38
C PHE A 167 -3.53 7.88 8.71
N VAL A 168 -4.05 9.04 9.12
CA VAL A 168 -3.91 9.55 10.48
C VAL A 168 -5.31 9.77 11.04
N VAL A 169 -5.55 9.19 12.20
CA VAL A 169 -6.83 9.28 12.91
C VAL A 169 -6.63 10.18 14.13
N THR A 170 -7.43 11.23 14.22
CA THR A 170 -7.36 12.19 15.33
C THR A 170 -8.75 12.39 15.97
N ASP A 171 -8.76 13.06 17.12
CA ASP A 171 -9.97 13.71 17.61
C ASP A 171 -10.36 14.88 16.68
N ALA A 172 -11.51 15.51 16.95
CA ALA A 172 -12.02 16.63 16.15
C ALA A 172 -11.08 17.84 16.13
N ALA A 173 -10.32 18.09 17.21
CA ALA A 173 -9.35 19.19 17.30
C ALA A 173 -8.14 18.96 16.38
N GLY A 174 -7.81 17.70 16.08
CA GLY A 174 -6.68 17.33 15.25
C GLY A 174 -6.84 17.59 13.76
N LYS A 175 -8.04 17.94 13.29
CA LYS A 175 -8.32 18.14 11.85
C LYS A 175 -7.36 19.15 11.18
N SER A 176 -6.92 20.18 11.90
CA SER A 176 -6.03 21.23 11.36
C SER A 176 -4.60 20.78 11.16
N VAL A 177 -4.15 19.70 11.83
CA VAL A 177 -2.77 19.21 11.80
C VAL A 177 -2.62 17.80 11.23
N ALA A 178 -3.73 17.06 11.06
CA ALA A 178 -3.74 15.67 10.67
C ALA A 178 -3.01 15.43 9.33
N HIS A 179 -3.23 16.28 8.34
CA HIS A 179 -2.60 16.15 7.02
C HIS A 179 -1.07 16.31 7.08
N ASP A 180 -0.61 17.29 7.83
CA ASP A 180 0.84 17.52 8.01
C ASP A 180 1.51 16.37 8.76
N ILE A 181 0.79 15.79 9.73
CA ILE A 181 1.24 14.60 10.46
C ILE A 181 1.24 13.38 9.52
N ALA A 182 0.26 13.23 8.61
CA ALA A 182 0.26 12.15 7.63
C ALA A 182 1.46 12.24 6.68
N MET A 183 1.82 13.44 6.22
CA MET A 183 3.04 13.66 5.44
C MET A 183 4.31 13.35 6.26
N HIS A 184 4.34 13.72 7.54
CA HIS A 184 5.44 13.37 8.44
C HIS A 184 5.57 11.84 8.57
N VAL A 185 4.47 11.11 8.82
CA VAL A 185 4.45 9.64 8.93
C VAL A 185 4.95 8.99 7.62
N ALA A 186 4.56 9.52 6.46
CA ALA A 186 5.04 9.02 5.18
C ALA A 186 6.56 9.08 5.05
N ALA A 187 7.17 10.18 5.50
CA ALA A 187 8.59 10.45 5.37
C ALA A 187 9.45 9.81 6.48
N TYR A 188 9.01 9.89 7.73
CA TYR A 188 9.79 9.48 8.91
C TYR A 188 9.48 8.08 9.42
N MET A 189 8.44 7.44 8.88
CA MET A 189 8.13 6.01 9.08
C MET A 189 8.13 5.57 10.56
N PRO A 190 7.44 6.27 11.48
CA PRO A 190 7.35 5.82 12.85
C PRO A 190 6.74 4.41 12.91
N ALA A 191 7.27 3.57 13.80
CA ALA A 191 6.78 2.22 14.01
C ALA A 191 5.63 2.18 15.04
N TYR A 192 5.61 3.15 15.97
CA TYR A 192 4.69 3.20 17.10
C TYR A 192 4.09 4.60 17.24
N LEU A 193 2.90 4.68 17.84
CA LEU A 193 2.26 5.96 18.11
C LEU A 193 3.03 6.74 19.19
N ASP A 194 3.29 6.09 20.30
CA ASP A 194 3.93 6.64 21.50
C ASP A 194 4.78 5.54 22.19
N ARG A 195 5.38 5.89 23.32
CA ARG A 195 6.22 4.97 24.11
C ARG A 195 5.44 3.80 24.70
N ASP A 196 4.16 4.03 25.07
CA ASP A 196 3.31 3.01 25.68
C ASP A 196 2.84 1.99 24.63
N SER A 197 2.86 2.36 23.36
CA SER A 197 2.53 1.49 22.22
C SER A 197 3.67 0.53 21.83
N VAL A 198 4.89 0.72 22.38
CA VAL A 198 6.03 -0.16 22.07
C VAL A 198 5.87 -1.48 22.83
N PRO A 199 5.85 -2.65 22.14
CA PRO A 199 5.74 -3.93 22.82
C PRO A 199 6.88 -4.16 23.82
N ALA A 200 6.57 -4.72 24.99
CA ALA A 200 7.53 -4.94 26.06
C ALA A 200 8.73 -5.80 25.61
N ASP A 201 8.48 -6.84 24.81
CA ASP A 201 9.53 -7.71 24.28
C ASP A 201 10.48 -6.98 23.31
N VAL A 202 10.01 -5.97 22.60
CA VAL A 202 10.83 -5.09 21.74
C VAL A 202 11.74 -4.23 22.61
N LEU A 203 11.17 -3.59 23.64
CA LEU A 203 11.95 -2.76 24.58
C LEU A 203 12.98 -3.58 25.35
N ASP A 204 12.63 -4.79 25.78
CA ASP A 204 13.56 -5.69 26.50
C ASP A 204 14.73 -6.13 25.61
N LYS A 205 14.46 -6.45 24.34
CA LYS A 205 15.51 -6.77 23.35
C LYS A 205 16.42 -5.57 23.09
N GLU A 206 15.82 -4.39 22.89
CA GLU A 206 16.57 -3.16 22.65
C GLU A 206 17.43 -2.81 23.87
N ARG A 207 16.88 -2.87 25.10
CA ARG A 207 17.59 -2.63 26.34
C ARG A 207 18.79 -3.58 26.51
N ALA A 208 18.57 -4.88 26.28
CA ALA A 208 19.65 -5.88 26.36
C ALA A 208 20.76 -5.61 25.33
N THR A 209 20.39 -5.21 24.12
CA THR A 209 21.34 -4.84 23.06
C THR A 209 22.16 -3.62 23.46
N LEU A 210 21.49 -2.56 23.94
CA LEU A 210 22.15 -1.32 24.38
C LEU A 210 23.05 -1.53 25.60
N GLU A 211 22.65 -2.42 26.53
CA GLU A 211 23.48 -2.79 27.68
C GLU A 211 24.76 -3.49 27.25
N LYS A 212 24.65 -4.48 26.35
CA LYS A 212 25.80 -5.19 25.78
C LYS A 212 26.76 -4.23 25.08
N ILE A 213 26.27 -3.37 24.20
CA ILE A 213 27.07 -2.37 23.50
C ILE A 213 27.79 -1.48 24.52
N THR A 214 27.07 -1.00 25.55
CA THR A 214 27.62 -0.09 26.56
C THR A 214 28.74 -0.73 27.37
N LEU A 215 28.62 -2.02 27.69
CA LEU A 215 29.66 -2.78 28.37
C LEU A 215 30.88 -3.01 27.46
N GLU A 216 30.68 -3.38 26.21
CA GLU A 216 31.75 -3.54 25.21
C GLU A 216 32.53 -2.23 24.94
N GLU A 217 31.90 -1.07 25.11
CA GLU A 217 32.57 0.24 25.09
C GLU A 217 33.44 0.51 26.34
N GLY A 218 33.50 -0.43 27.29
CA GLY A 218 34.30 -0.28 28.49
C GLY A 218 33.72 0.66 29.55
N LYS A 219 32.41 0.93 29.50
CA LYS A 219 31.77 1.79 30.52
C LYS A 219 31.64 1.05 31.83
N PRO A 220 31.89 1.74 32.98
CA PRO A 220 31.75 1.12 34.31
C PRO A 220 30.32 0.60 34.52
N ALA A 221 30.20 -0.63 35.07
CA ALA A 221 28.93 -1.32 35.24
C ALA A 221 27.89 -0.51 36.04
N ASN A 222 28.34 0.30 37.01
CA ASN A 222 27.47 1.10 37.86
C ASN A 222 26.76 2.28 37.10
N ILE A 223 27.27 2.70 35.94
CA ILE A 223 26.66 3.77 35.14
C ILE A 223 25.94 3.24 33.88
N VAL A 224 26.12 1.94 33.55
CA VAL A 224 25.48 1.33 32.36
C VAL A 224 23.97 1.53 32.35
N PRO A 225 23.20 1.28 33.45
CA PRO A 225 21.75 1.49 33.41
C PRO A 225 21.35 2.90 33.02
N LYS A 226 22.07 3.92 33.50
CA LYS A 226 21.79 5.33 33.18
C LYS A 226 22.08 5.64 31.71
N ILE A 227 23.15 5.06 31.16
CA ILE A 227 23.50 5.23 29.73
C ILE A 227 22.44 4.54 28.86
N VAL A 228 22.01 3.34 29.23
CA VAL A 228 20.97 2.58 28.51
C VAL A 228 19.65 3.35 28.46
N GLU A 229 19.19 3.93 29.59
CA GLU A 229 17.98 4.77 29.59
C GLU A 229 18.14 6.01 28.70
N GLY A 230 19.33 6.63 28.67
CA GLY A 230 19.61 7.71 27.74
C GLY A 230 19.55 7.29 26.27
N ARG A 231 20.04 6.09 25.94
CA ARG A 231 20.00 5.50 24.59
C ARG A 231 18.60 5.07 24.17
N LEU A 232 17.79 4.56 25.10
CA LEU A 232 16.38 4.27 24.86
C LEU A 232 15.58 5.52 24.49
N ASN A 233 15.96 6.70 24.99
CA ASN A 233 15.33 7.95 24.54
C ASN A 233 15.60 8.24 23.07
N ALA A 234 16.75 7.86 22.51
CA ALA A 234 17.01 7.96 21.07
C ALA A 234 16.13 6.96 20.30
N PHE A 235 16.03 5.71 20.77
CA PHE A 235 15.11 4.73 20.19
C PHE A 235 13.68 5.26 20.09
N TYR A 236 13.14 5.87 21.17
CA TYR A 236 11.79 6.46 21.12
C TYR A 236 11.69 7.61 20.13
N LYS A 237 12.68 8.49 20.07
CA LYS A 237 12.71 9.61 19.10
C LYS A 237 12.78 9.15 17.65
N ASP A 238 13.32 7.98 17.40
CA ASP A 238 13.42 7.43 16.05
C ASP A 238 12.15 6.65 15.67
N ASN A 239 11.49 6.00 16.64
CA ASN A 239 10.44 5.02 16.36
C ASN A 239 9.03 5.43 16.80
N CYS A 240 8.87 6.38 17.75
CA CYS A 240 7.55 6.80 18.24
C CYS A 240 7.14 8.14 17.62
N LEU A 241 5.99 8.15 16.94
CA LEU A 241 5.46 9.32 16.23
C LEU A 241 5.51 10.59 17.09
N VAL A 242 4.98 10.53 18.32
CA VAL A 242 4.88 11.72 19.19
C VAL A 242 6.24 12.24 19.70
N ASP A 243 7.26 11.36 19.74
CA ASP A 243 8.62 11.70 20.16
C ASP A 243 9.50 12.19 18.99
N GLN A 244 9.12 11.91 17.73
CA GLN A 244 9.90 12.32 16.55
C GLN A 244 9.93 13.84 16.39
N ALA A 245 11.08 14.38 15.94
CA ALA A 245 11.20 15.76 15.53
C ALA A 245 10.28 16.04 14.35
N TYR A 246 9.44 17.07 14.46
CA TYR A 246 8.42 17.35 13.44
C TYR A 246 9.04 17.80 12.12
N ALA A 247 8.61 17.22 11.02
CA ALA A 247 9.21 17.45 9.70
C ALA A 247 9.27 18.91 9.25
N ARG A 248 8.26 19.72 9.60
CA ARG A 248 8.17 21.15 9.21
C ARG A 248 8.86 22.08 10.20
N ASP A 249 9.03 21.64 11.45
CA ASP A 249 9.73 22.41 12.50
C ASP A 249 10.47 21.42 13.42
N PRO A 250 11.71 21.04 13.08
CA PRO A 250 12.49 20.08 13.86
C PRO A 250 12.88 20.55 15.27
N SER A 251 12.61 21.80 15.62
CA SER A 251 12.80 22.29 16.99
C SER A 251 11.72 21.79 17.96
N LYS A 252 10.60 21.25 17.42
CA LYS A 252 9.48 20.69 18.16
C LYS A 252 9.31 19.21 17.84
N SER A 253 8.78 18.46 18.80
CA SER A 253 8.29 17.10 18.50
C SER A 253 6.87 17.15 17.94
N VAL A 254 6.44 16.06 17.26
CA VAL A 254 5.05 15.89 16.83
C VAL A 254 4.10 16.01 18.02
N GLY A 255 4.46 15.45 19.20
CA GLY A 255 3.68 15.59 20.43
C GLY A 255 3.51 17.03 20.91
N GLN A 256 4.54 17.89 20.69
CA GLN A 256 4.41 19.33 21.01
C GLN A 256 3.45 20.03 20.05
N ILE A 257 3.49 19.70 18.75
CA ILE A 257 2.54 20.24 17.76
C ILE A 257 1.11 19.84 18.10
N LEU A 258 0.89 18.58 18.47
CA LEU A 258 -0.42 18.08 18.90
C LEU A 258 -0.93 18.81 20.14
N LYS A 259 -0.05 19.02 21.14
CA LYS A 259 -0.38 19.74 22.36
C LYS A 259 -0.75 21.21 22.08
N GLU A 260 -0.03 21.87 21.19
CA GLU A 260 -0.33 23.26 20.79
C GLU A 260 -1.67 23.37 20.07
N ALA A 261 -2.05 22.34 19.29
CA ALA A 261 -3.35 22.26 18.63
C ALA A 261 -4.49 21.79 19.55
N GLY A 262 -4.18 21.37 20.79
CA GLY A 262 -5.15 20.75 21.69
C GLY A 262 -5.69 19.42 21.16
N ALA A 263 -4.90 18.71 20.34
CA ALA A 263 -5.29 17.57 19.55
C ALA A 263 -4.65 16.27 20.02
N THR A 264 -5.28 15.15 19.69
CA THR A 264 -4.79 13.80 19.95
C THR A 264 -4.82 12.96 18.69
N VAL A 265 -3.67 12.34 18.34
CA VAL A 265 -3.65 11.24 17.36
C VAL A 265 -4.01 9.97 18.10
N THR A 266 -5.03 9.26 17.64
CA THR A 266 -5.49 8.01 18.25
C THR A 266 -4.98 6.80 17.51
N ASN A 267 -4.69 6.95 16.21
CA ASN A 267 -4.14 5.88 15.38
C ASN A 267 -3.46 6.46 14.14
N PHE A 268 -2.54 5.71 13.57
CA PHE A 268 -2.04 5.93 12.22
C PHE A 268 -1.73 4.59 11.54
N VAL A 269 -1.83 4.57 10.23
CA VAL A 269 -1.42 3.42 9.41
C VAL A 269 -0.61 3.93 8.25
N ARG A 270 0.53 3.30 8.00
CA ARG A 270 1.37 3.56 6.82
C ARG A 270 1.49 2.28 6.01
N VAL A 271 1.16 2.37 4.74
CA VAL A 271 1.31 1.28 3.77
C VAL A 271 2.30 1.71 2.70
N HIS A 272 3.21 0.81 2.34
CA HIS A 272 4.09 0.96 1.18
C HIS A 272 3.90 -0.26 0.29
N VAL A 273 3.77 -0.04 -1.01
CA VAL A 273 3.58 -1.12 -2.00
C VAL A 273 4.73 -2.11 -1.93
N GLY A 274 4.41 -3.39 -1.83
CA GLY A 274 5.37 -4.49 -1.85
C GLY A 274 6.19 -4.67 -0.56
N ALA A 275 5.84 -3.96 0.54
CA ALA A 275 6.52 -4.07 1.84
C ALA A 275 5.87 -5.10 2.76
#